data_e0ef4fcaf02a0c284feb9ac56c1c27d5
#
_entry.id   e0ef4fcaf02a0c284feb9ac56c1c27d5
#
_cell.length_a   1.000
_cell.length_b   1.000
_cell.length_c   1.000
_cell.angle_alpha   90.00
_cell.angle_beta   90.00
_cell.angle_gamma   90.00
#
_symmetry.space_group_name_H-M   'P 1'
#
loop_
_entity.id
_entity.type
_entity.pdbx_description
1 polymer ?
#
loop_
_entity_poly.entity_id
_entity_poly.type
_entity_poly.pdbx_seq_one_letter_code
_entity_poly.pdbx_strand_id
1 'polypeptide(L)'
;MKKQETKSTVLLKHHLKALKLPTMHAECEKVAARCAKDNVDHLGFLLQLSELELIEREKRASQRRLKAAKFPNIKTLENFDFAAQRSVNKVLVTELMRCQYIDDRESVILVGNPGTGKTHLA
;
A
#
# COMPACT_ATOMS: atom_id res chain seq x y z
N MET A 1 1.95 32.04 -9.60
CA MET A 1 3.29 32.52 -9.24
C MET A 1 4.23 31.33 -9.11
N LYS A 2 5.24 31.25 -9.93
CA LYS A 2 6.33 30.29 -9.73
C LYS A 2 7.05 30.68 -8.43
N LYS A 3 6.95 29.85 -7.39
CA LYS A 3 7.73 30.00 -6.18
C LYS A 3 9.20 29.94 -6.59
N GLN A 4 9.97 30.98 -6.35
CA GLN A 4 11.42 30.95 -6.60
C GLN A 4 11.99 29.84 -5.72
N GLU A 5 12.43 28.75 -6.36
CA GLU A 5 13.18 27.72 -5.65
C GLU A 5 14.44 28.33 -5.12
N THR A 6 14.63 28.31 -3.82
CA THR A 6 15.86 28.78 -3.20
C THR A 6 16.99 27.82 -3.55
N LYS A 7 18.23 28.33 -3.61
CA LYS A 7 19.42 27.52 -3.91
C LYS A 7 19.54 26.28 -3.01
N SER A 8 19.12 26.42 -1.75
CA SER A 8 19.07 25.31 -0.78
C SER A 8 18.00 24.24 -1.11
N THR A 9 16.84 24.64 -1.64
CA THR A 9 15.78 23.69 -2.04
C THR A 9 16.21 22.85 -3.22
N VAL A 10 16.87 23.45 -4.22
CA VAL A 10 17.40 22.72 -5.38
C VAL A 10 18.45 21.70 -4.94
N LEU A 11 19.36 22.10 -4.06
CA LEU A 11 20.39 21.20 -3.53
C LEU A 11 19.78 20.05 -2.71
N LEU A 12 18.80 20.34 -1.86
CA LEU A 12 18.05 19.35 -1.10
C LEU A 12 17.41 18.30 -2.03
N LYS A 13 16.70 18.76 -3.06
CA LYS A 13 16.09 17.85 -4.04
C LYS A 13 17.10 16.97 -4.77
N HIS A 14 18.25 17.55 -5.09
CA HIS A 14 19.35 16.77 -5.67
C HIS A 14 19.83 15.65 -4.74
N HIS A 15 20.05 15.96 -3.45
CA HIS A 15 20.44 14.95 -2.47
C HIS A 15 19.37 13.89 -2.24
N LEU A 16 18.10 14.27 -2.13
CA LEU A 16 16.99 13.32 -1.98
C LEU A 16 16.90 12.34 -3.16
N LYS A 17 17.16 12.84 -4.37
CA LYS A 17 17.23 11.99 -5.55
C LYS A 17 18.42 11.02 -5.50
N ALA A 18 19.58 11.49 -5.11
CA ALA A 18 20.79 10.67 -4.96
C ALA A 18 20.62 9.59 -3.88
N LEU A 19 19.92 9.91 -2.79
CA LEU A 19 19.57 8.98 -1.71
C LEU A 19 18.43 8.01 -2.08
N LYS A 20 17.86 8.14 -3.28
CA LYS A 20 16.72 7.31 -3.74
C LYS A 20 15.50 7.42 -2.83
N LEU A 21 15.13 8.64 -2.47
CA LEU A 21 13.97 8.98 -1.66
C LEU A 21 12.93 9.77 -2.50
N PRO A 22 12.25 9.12 -3.46
CA PRO A 22 11.40 9.81 -4.43
C PRO A 22 10.18 10.47 -3.81
N THR A 23 9.60 9.90 -2.76
CA THR A 23 8.44 10.46 -2.07
C THR A 23 8.83 11.71 -1.30
N MET A 24 9.92 11.67 -0.56
CA MET A 24 10.47 12.84 0.12
C MET A 24 10.81 13.95 -0.87
N HIS A 25 11.40 13.60 -2.00
CA HIS A 25 11.70 14.53 -3.09
C HIS A 25 10.45 15.25 -3.62
N ALA A 26 9.35 14.52 -3.80
CA ALA A 26 8.11 15.05 -4.35
C ALA A 26 7.31 15.88 -3.33
N GLU A 27 7.29 15.46 -2.08
CA GLU A 27 6.36 15.96 -1.06
C GLU A 27 6.98 16.94 -0.05
N CYS A 28 8.31 17.09 0.00
CA CYS A 28 8.99 17.88 1.02
C CYS A 28 8.46 19.31 1.14
N GLU A 29 8.20 20.01 0.05
CA GLU A 29 7.71 21.39 0.08
C GLU A 29 6.27 21.49 0.58
N LYS A 30 5.41 20.55 0.18
CA LYS A 30 4.01 20.50 0.61
C LYS A 30 3.90 20.20 2.11
N VAL A 31 4.67 19.22 2.58
CA VAL A 31 4.71 18.85 3.99
C VAL A 31 5.30 19.99 4.82
N ALA A 32 6.35 20.66 4.33
CA ALA A 32 6.95 21.84 5.00
C ALA A 32 5.92 22.97 5.15
N ALA A 33 5.17 23.29 4.10
CA ALA A 33 4.14 24.33 4.15
C ALA A 33 3.00 23.99 5.14
N ARG A 34 2.58 22.72 5.17
CA ARG A 34 1.57 22.23 6.11
C ARG A 34 2.09 22.31 7.56
N CYS A 35 3.28 21.81 7.83
CA CYS A 35 3.88 21.83 9.14
C CYS A 35 4.11 23.25 9.66
N ALA A 36 4.48 24.19 8.81
CA ALA A 36 4.60 25.61 9.17
C ALA A 36 3.25 26.20 9.57
N LYS A 37 2.17 25.85 8.89
CA LYS A 37 0.80 26.29 9.22
C LYS A 37 0.33 25.71 10.55
N ASP A 38 0.64 24.44 10.81
CA ASP A 38 0.19 23.70 11.98
C ASP A 38 1.14 23.83 13.19
N ASN A 39 2.16 24.68 13.10
CA ASN A 39 3.20 24.89 14.13
C ASN A 39 3.90 23.58 14.57
N VAL A 40 4.14 22.68 13.63
CA VAL A 40 4.88 21.44 13.86
C VAL A 40 6.38 21.76 13.90
N ASP A 41 7.09 21.19 14.86
CA ASP A 41 8.54 21.36 14.98
C ASP A 41 9.32 20.65 13.86
N HIS A 42 10.61 20.88 13.80
CA HIS A 42 11.46 20.34 12.73
C HIS A 42 11.55 18.82 12.76
N LEU A 43 11.57 18.21 13.95
CA LEU A 43 11.59 16.75 14.09
C LEU A 43 10.24 16.13 13.69
N GLY A 44 9.13 16.77 14.05
CA GLY A 44 7.80 16.37 13.61
C GLY A 44 7.64 16.45 12.09
N PHE A 45 8.18 17.48 11.45
CA PHE A 45 8.24 17.57 9.99
C PHE A 45 9.02 16.40 9.37
N LEU A 46 10.20 16.12 9.88
CA LEU A 46 11.04 15.03 9.39
C LEU A 46 10.36 13.66 9.60
N LEU A 47 9.70 13.46 10.74
CA LEU A 47 8.92 12.26 11.03
C LEU A 47 7.82 12.05 9.99
N GLN A 48 6.95 13.05 9.77
CA GLN A 48 5.88 12.96 8.80
C GLN A 48 6.40 12.64 7.38
N LEU A 49 7.49 13.27 7.00
CA LEU A 49 8.09 13.08 5.67
C LEU A 49 8.68 11.68 5.51
N SER A 50 9.34 11.16 6.54
CA SER A 50 9.89 9.80 6.54
C SER A 50 8.80 8.72 6.55
N GLU A 51 7.72 8.93 7.29
CA GLU A 51 6.56 8.02 7.28
C GLU A 51 5.93 7.92 5.89
N LEU A 52 5.77 9.05 5.18
CA LEU A 52 5.27 9.05 3.80
C LEU A 52 6.18 8.24 2.88
N GLU A 53 7.49 8.38 2.99
CA GLU A 53 8.44 7.61 2.19
C GLU A 53 8.33 6.11 2.48
N LEU A 54 8.20 5.71 3.74
CA LEU A 54 8.04 4.30 4.13
C LEU A 54 6.74 3.71 3.58
N ILE A 55 5.62 4.41 3.72
CA ILE A 55 4.31 3.97 3.23
C ILE A 55 4.34 3.78 1.71
N GLU A 56 4.84 4.75 0.96
CA GLU A 56 4.90 4.66 -0.49
C GLU A 56 5.92 3.62 -0.98
N ARG A 57 6.99 3.41 -0.24
CA ARG A 57 7.98 2.35 -0.53
C ARG A 57 7.37 0.96 -0.36
N GLU A 58 6.64 0.73 0.72
CA GLU A 58 5.93 -0.54 0.95
C GLU A 58 4.86 -0.78 -0.11
N LYS A 59 4.08 0.23 -0.44
CA LYS A 59 3.08 0.17 -1.51
C LYS A 59 3.70 -0.22 -2.86
N ARG A 60 4.81 0.42 -3.25
CA ARG A 60 5.53 0.07 -4.48
C ARG A 60 6.09 -1.36 -4.44
N ALA A 61 6.59 -1.79 -3.29
CA ALA A 61 7.09 -3.16 -3.11
C ALA A 61 5.97 -4.19 -3.25
N SER A 62 4.81 -3.95 -2.63
CA SER A 62 3.62 -4.80 -2.76
C SER A 62 3.11 -4.87 -4.20
N GLN A 63 3.04 -3.74 -4.89
CA GLN A 63 2.64 -3.70 -6.30
C GLN A 63 3.61 -4.49 -7.20
N ARG A 64 4.92 -4.39 -6.96
CA ARG A 64 5.92 -5.17 -7.70
C ARG A 64 5.77 -6.67 -7.46
N ARG A 65 5.54 -7.09 -6.21
CA ARG A 65 5.30 -8.50 -5.86
C ARG A 65 4.04 -9.03 -6.54
N LEU A 66 2.97 -8.25 -6.50
CA LEU A 66 1.69 -8.60 -7.14
C LEU A 66 1.85 -8.75 -8.65
N LYS A 67 2.54 -7.80 -9.30
CA LYS A 67 2.83 -7.86 -10.73
C LYS A 67 3.73 -9.05 -11.08
N ALA A 68 4.73 -9.34 -10.28
CA ALA A 68 5.64 -10.48 -10.49
C ALA A 68 4.92 -11.83 -10.34
N ALA A 69 3.89 -11.91 -9.51
CA ALA A 69 3.06 -13.10 -9.34
C ALA A 69 2.24 -13.46 -10.59
N LYS A 70 2.08 -12.52 -11.55
CA LYS A 70 1.41 -12.74 -12.84
C LYS A 70 0.01 -13.34 -12.73
N PHE A 71 -0.80 -12.81 -11.80
CA PHE A 71 -2.21 -13.21 -11.72
C PHE A 71 -2.91 -12.92 -13.06
N PRO A 72 -3.63 -13.89 -13.64
CA PRO A 72 -4.29 -13.70 -14.94
C PRO A 72 -5.41 -12.66 -14.88
N ASN A 73 -6.08 -12.56 -13.74
CA ASN A 73 -7.13 -11.57 -13.47
C ASN A 73 -6.96 -11.01 -12.06
N ILE A 74 -7.25 -9.72 -11.91
CA ILE A 74 -7.32 -9.10 -10.59
C ILE A 74 -8.68 -9.44 -9.99
N LYS A 75 -8.67 -10.28 -8.94
CA LYS A 75 -9.85 -10.67 -8.16
C LYS A 75 -9.68 -10.18 -6.74
N THR A 76 -10.66 -9.43 -6.26
CA THR A 76 -10.69 -8.93 -4.88
C THR A 76 -11.90 -9.50 -4.16
N LEU A 77 -11.85 -9.51 -2.83
CA LEU A 77 -13.00 -9.96 -2.03
C LEU A 77 -14.21 -9.01 -2.18
N GLU A 78 -13.95 -7.74 -2.43
CA GLU A 78 -15.01 -6.74 -2.70
C GLU A 78 -15.83 -7.09 -3.94
N ASN A 79 -15.21 -7.72 -4.93
CA ASN A 79 -15.85 -8.16 -6.17
C ASN A 79 -16.50 -9.55 -6.07
N PHE A 80 -16.37 -10.23 -4.92
CA PHE A 80 -16.97 -11.54 -4.72
C PHE A 80 -18.45 -11.43 -4.33
N ASP A 81 -19.32 -12.06 -5.09
CA ASP A 81 -20.77 -12.07 -4.82
C ASP A 81 -21.14 -13.21 -3.87
N PHE A 82 -21.18 -12.92 -2.59
CA PHE A 82 -21.63 -13.88 -1.57
C PHE A 82 -23.11 -14.24 -1.69
N ALA A 83 -23.92 -13.38 -2.28
CA ALA A 83 -25.34 -13.64 -2.48
C ALA A 83 -25.57 -14.72 -3.57
N ALA A 84 -24.73 -14.72 -4.61
CA ALA A 84 -24.77 -15.73 -5.67
C ALA A 84 -24.29 -17.11 -5.18
N GLN A 85 -23.39 -17.15 -4.19
CA GLN A 85 -22.82 -18.36 -3.60
C GLN A 85 -23.21 -18.50 -2.14
N ARG A 86 -24.46 -18.88 -1.89
CA ARG A 86 -25.02 -19.01 -0.53
C ARG A 86 -24.36 -20.11 0.31
N SER A 87 -23.72 -21.09 -0.32
CA SER A 87 -22.98 -22.15 0.38
C SER A 87 -21.66 -21.67 0.99
N VAL A 88 -21.16 -20.51 0.59
CA VAL A 88 -19.92 -19.93 1.11
C VAL A 88 -20.20 -19.23 2.45
N ASN A 89 -19.48 -19.64 3.48
CA ASN A 89 -19.56 -18.99 4.78
C ASN A 89 -18.71 -17.69 4.79
N LYS A 90 -19.38 -16.55 4.71
CA LYS A 90 -18.72 -15.23 4.71
C LYS A 90 -17.88 -14.98 5.96
N VAL A 91 -18.33 -15.45 7.13
CA VAL A 91 -17.61 -15.29 8.40
C VAL A 91 -16.29 -16.06 8.34
N LEU A 92 -16.32 -17.29 7.85
CA LEU A 92 -15.11 -18.10 7.69
C LEU A 92 -14.13 -17.49 6.69
N VAL A 93 -14.62 -16.99 5.55
CA VAL A 93 -13.78 -16.29 4.56
C VAL A 93 -13.12 -15.06 5.17
N THR A 94 -13.88 -14.28 5.93
CA THR A 94 -13.34 -13.09 6.64
C THR A 94 -12.28 -13.49 7.67
N GLU A 95 -12.46 -14.59 8.37
CA GLU A 95 -11.46 -15.12 9.30
C GLU A 95 -10.17 -15.55 8.58
N LEU A 96 -10.30 -16.23 7.45
CA LEU A 96 -9.15 -16.63 6.61
C LEU A 96 -8.35 -15.44 6.09
N MET A 97 -8.97 -14.28 5.90
CA MET A 97 -8.27 -13.05 5.50
C MET A 97 -7.27 -12.55 6.53
N ARG A 98 -7.39 -12.94 7.78
CA ARG A 98 -6.41 -12.62 8.83
C ARG A 98 -5.09 -13.36 8.63
N CYS A 99 -5.07 -14.37 7.75
CA CYS A 99 -3.89 -15.16 7.41
C CYS A 99 -3.27 -15.90 8.61
N GLN A 100 -3.98 -16.05 9.72
CA GLN A 100 -3.49 -16.74 10.92
C GLN A 100 -3.12 -18.20 10.61
N TYR A 101 -3.86 -18.85 9.71
CA TYR A 101 -3.56 -20.21 9.28
C TYR A 101 -2.15 -20.37 8.69
N ILE A 102 -1.54 -19.31 8.16
CA ILE A 102 -0.16 -19.33 7.64
C ILE A 102 0.82 -19.45 8.81
N ASP A 103 0.61 -18.66 9.87
CA ASP A 103 1.44 -18.71 11.07
C ASP A 103 1.30 -20.07 11.80
N ASP A 104 0.09 -20.62 11.81
CA ASP A 104 -0.25 -21.92 12.39
C ASP A 104 0.16 -23.10 11.50
N ARG A 105 0.68 -22.83 10.28
CA ARG A 105 1.10 -23.82 9.29
C ARG A 105 -0.03 -24.77 8.87
N GLU A 106 -1.25 -24.26 8.82
CA GLU A 106 -2.44 -24.98 8.35
C GLU A 106 -2.64 -24.74 6.87
N SER A 107 -3.33 -25.69 6.21
CA SER A 107 -3.68 -25.60 4.79
C SER A 107 -5.17 -25.32 4.63
N VAL A 108 -5.49 -24.49 3.63
CA VAL A 108 -6.86 -24.21 3.23
C VAL A 108 -7.16 -24.92 1.91
N ILE A 109 -8.24 -25.69 1.86
CA ILE A 109 -8.70 -26.42 0.67
C ILE A 109 -10.04 -25.87 0.25
N LEU A 110 -10.14 -25.45 -1.01
CA LEU A 110 -11.37 -24.97 -1.62
C LEU A 110 -11.96 -26.07 -2.52
N VAL A 111 -13.13 -26.58 -2.15
CA VAL A 111 -13.79 -27.67 -2.85
C VAL A 111 -15.15 -27.21 -3.40
N GLY A 112 -15.45 -27.54 -4.63
CA GLY A 112 -16.74 -27.23 -5.26
C GLY A 112 -16.73 -27.52 -6.75
N ASN A 113 -17.92 -27.42 -7.35
CA ASN A 113 -18.09 -27.58 -8.78
C ASN A 113 -17.38 -26.45 -9.58
N PRO A 114 -17.10 -26.65 -10.89
CA PRO A 114 -16.60 -25.59 -11.74
C PRO A 114 -17.52 -24.35 -11.72
N GLY A 115 -16.94 -23.15 -11.73
CA GLY A 115 -17.69 -21.90 -11.75
C GLY A 115 -18.30 -21.45 -10.42
N THR A 116 -17.92 -22.04 -9.29
CA THR A 116 -18.42 -21.67 -7.95
C THR A 116 -17.61 -20.60 -7.23
N GLY A 117 -16.55 -20.05 -7.85
CA GLY A 117 -15.76 -18.97 -7.29
C GLY A 117 -14.51 -19.41 -6.50
N LYS A 118 -14.10 -20.68 -6.57
CA LYS A 118 -12.90 -21.19 -5.87
C LYS A 118 -11.63 -20.40 -6.21
N THR A 119 -11.38 -20.18 -7.50
CA THR A 119 -10.20 -19.43 -7.98
C THR A 119 -10.26 -17.96 -7.57
N HIS A 120 -11.45 -17.38 -7.50
CA HIS A 120 -11.64 -16.01 -7.03
C HIS A 120 -11.25 -15.86 -5.55
N LEU A 121 -11.64 -16.85 -4.71
CA LEU A 121 -11.30 -16.84 -3.27
C LEU A 121 -9.86 -17.26 -2.98
N ALA A 122 -9.28 -18.05 -3.84
CA ALA A 122 -7.90 -18.48 -3.71
C ALA A 122 -6.93 -17.31 -3.96
#